data_6bb75239908315fd028714199a9e4a4a
#
_entry.id   6bb75239908315fd028714199a9e4a4a
#
_cell.length_a   1.000
_cell.length_b   1.000
_cell.length_c   1.000
_cell.angle_alpha   90.00
_cell.angle_beta   90.00
_cell.angle_gamma   90.00
#
_symmetry.space_group_name_H-M   'P 1'
#
loop_
_entity.id
_entity.type
_entity.pdbx_description
1 polymer ?
#
loop_
_entity_poly.entity_id
_entity_poly.type
_entity_poly.pdbx_seq_one_letter_code
_entity_poly.pdbx_strand_id
1 'polypeptide(L)'
;MSPPEGDSTWSRLDALFDELADRPADDRAVRLEEVRAQDPDLAQRLEALLRSDRGEGEPHAEAVHEAVGSMVQAEGPDRKGARIGPYRIVGELGHGGMGSVYLAERADGAYEAQVAIKLIRGGVASREQVRRFLTARQILAGLDHPNIARMLDGGTTPDGLPYVVMDVIDGEPIDRYCDRERLSIEERIHLFRSVCDAVAYAHRNLVVHRDLKPANVLVTADGVPKLL
;
A
#
# COMPACT_ATOMS: atom_id res chain seq x y z
N MET A 1 0.53 23.14 -25.67
CA MET A 1 1.00 21.89 -25.08
C MET A 1 -0.12 21.40 -24.19
N SER A 2 -0.90 20.45 -24.69
CA SER A 2 -2.09 19.90 -23.99
C SER A 2 -1.63 19.00 -22.84
N PRO A 3 -2.34 18.95 -21.67
CA PRO A 3 -2.00 18.07 -20.58
C PRO A 3 -2.23 16.59 -20.98
N PRO A 4 -1.52 15.63 -20.39
CA PRO A 4 -1.66 14.21 -20.72
C PRO A 4 -3.05 13.68 -20.30
N GLU A 5 -3.71 12.98 -21.21
CA GLU A 5 -5.09 12.46 -21.09
C GLU A 5 -5.34 11.47 -19.93
N GLY A 6 -4.30 11.00 -19.24
CA GLY A 6 -4.42 10.06 -18.11
C GLY A 6 -4.98 10.66 -16.81
N ASP A 7 -4.80 11.94 -16.59
CA ASP A 7 -5.18 12.61 -15.31
C ASP A 7 -6.69 12.93 -15.24
N SER A 8 -7.34 13.09 -16.39
CA SER A 8 -8.77 13.39 -16.45
C SER A 8 -9.66 12.16 -16.23
N THR A 9 -9.21 10.96 -16.65
CA THR A 9 -9.99 9.71 -16.56
C THR A 9 -10.10 9.20 -15.12
N TRP A 10 -9.03 9.26 -14.34
CA TRP A 10 -9.03 8.86 -12.94
C TRP A 10 -9.84 9.80 -12.06
N SER A 11 -9.69 11.11 -12.24
CA SER A 11 -10.49 12.11 -11.51
C SER A 11 -11.98 11.98 -11.83
N ARG A 12 -12.32 11.59 -13.06
CA ARG A 12 -13.69 11.36 -13.49
C ARG A 12 -14.25 10.05 -12.91
N LEU A 13 -13.44 8.99 -12.84
CA LEU A 13 -13.80 7.71 -12.23
C LEU A 13 -14.08 7.86 -10.73
N ASP A 14 -13.22 8.58 -10.03
CA ASP A 14 -13.32 8.85 -8.59
C ASP A 14 -14.58 9.65 -8.25
N ALA A 15 -14.84 10.72 -9.00
CA ALA A 15 -16.04 11.54 -8.85
C ALA A 15 -17.35 10.75 -9.11
N LEU A 16 -17.34 9.87 -10.13
CA LEU A 16 -18.49 9.03 -10.44
C LEU A 16 -18.69 7.92 -9.40
N PHE A 17 -17.62 7.37 -8.84
CA PHE A 17 -17.69 6.41 -7.76
C PHE A 17 -18.31 7.03 -6.51
N ASP A 18 -17.83 8.19 -6.07
CA ASP A 18 -18.39 8.93 -4.94
C ASP A 18 -19.86 9.32 -5.17
N GLU A 19 -20.21 9.69 -6.41
CA GLU A 19 -21.60 9.98 -6.78
C GLU A 19 -22.51 8.77 -6.65
N LEU A 20 -22.02 7.56 -6.95
CA LEU A 20 -22.84 6.35 -7.11
C LEU A 20 -22.75 5.36 -5.94
N ALA A 21 -21.73 5.43 -5.09
CA ALA A 21 -21.50 4.49 -4.00
C ALA A 21 -22.71 4.40 -3.04
N ASP A 22 -23.28 5.55 -2.69
CA ASP A 22 -24.40 5.66 -1.72
C ASP A 22 -25.79 5.70 -2.36
N ARG A 23 -25.91 5.63 -3.71
CA ARG A 23 -27.20 5.68 -4.39
C ARG A 23 -27.96 4.34 -4.37
N PRO A 24 -29.32 4.37 -4.39
CA PRO A 24 -30.15 3.19 -4.58
C PRO A 24 -29.78 2.45 -5.90
N ALA A 25 -30.02 1.11 -5.93
CA ALA A 25 -29.61 0.26 -7.05
C ALA A 25 -30.22 0.68 -8.41
N ASP A 26 -31.49 1.11 -8.38
CA ASP A 26 -32.21 1.51 -9.61
C ASP A 26 -31.66 2.82 -10.18
N ASP A 27 -31.41 3.83 -9.36
CA ASP A 27 -30.85 5.12 -9.78
C ASP A 27 -29.42 4.97 -10.31
N ARG A 28 -28.68 4.03 -9.71
CA ARG A 28 -27.32 3.70 -10.11
C ARG A 28 -27.26 3.01 -11.46
N ALA A 29 -28.17 2.07 -11.72
CA ALA A 29 -28.24 1.37 -13.00
C ALA A 29 -28.48 2.35 -14.16
N VAL A 30 -29.39 3.30 -13.98
CA VAL A 30 -29.67 4.36 -14.98
C VAL A 30 -28.41 5.18 -15.24
N ARG A 31 -27.71 5.59 -14.19
CA ARG A 31 -26.51 6.44 -14.33
C ARG A 31 -25.33 5.69 -14.96
N LEU A 32 -25.18 4.39 -14.65
CA LEU A 32 -24.17 3.54 -15.28
C LEU A 32 -24.40 3.38 -16.78
N GLU A 33 -25.67 3.24 -17.23
CA GLU A 33 -25.99 3.19 -18.64
C GLU A 33 -25.68 4.50 -19.38
N GLU A 34 -25.90 5.65 -18.74
CA GLU A 34 -25.52 6.96 -19.30
C GLU A 34 -23.98 7.06 -19.47
N VAL A 35 -23.22 6.60 -18.48
CA VAL A 35 -21.75 6.58 -18.54
C VAL A 35 -21.30 5.61 -19.63
N ARG A 36 -21.92 4.42 -19.72
CA ARG A 36 -21.61 3.38 -20.73
C ARG A 36 -21.86 3.88 -22.16
N ALA A 37 -22.89 4.67 -22.37
CA ALA A 37 -23.16 5.26 -23.67
C ALA A 37 -22.10 6.28 -24.11
N GLN A 38 -21.43 6.93 -23.18
CA GLN A 38 -20.40 7.95 -23.43
C GLN A 38 -18.98 7.38 -23.45
N ASP A 39 -18.68 6.46 -22.52
CA ASP A 39 -17.36 5.86 -22.30
C ASP A 39 -17.53 4.43 -21.74
N PRO A 40 -17.58 3.42 -22.63
CA PRO A 40 -17.76 2.02 -22.24
C PRO A 40 -16.68 1.51 -21.28
N ASP A 41 -15.42 1.93 -21.48
CA ASP A 41 -14.28 1.49 -20.66
C ASP A 41 -14.34 2.09 -19.24
N LEU A 42 -14.74 3.34 -19.13
CA LEU A 42 -14.95 4.00 -17.85
C LEU A 42 -16.12 3.36 -17.08
N ALA A 43 -17.23 3.05 -17.77
CA ALA A 43 -18.38 2.38 -17.17
C ALA A 43 -18.03 0.99 -16.64
N GLN A 44 -17.25 0.21 -17.37
CA GLN A 44 -16.80 -1.12 -16.94
C GLN A 44 -15.94 -1.05 -15.66
N ARG A 45 -15.02 -0.09 -15.59
CA ARG A 45 -14.18 0.14 -14.42
C ARG A 45 -14.99 0.58 -13.20
N LEU A 46 -15.92 1.51 -13.41
CA LEU A 46 -16.81 2.02 -12.37
C LEU A 46 -17.70 0.90 -11.81
N GLU A 47 -18.25 0.06 -12.67
CA GLU A 47 -19.07 -1.08 -12.29
C GLU A 47 -18.31 -2.14 -11.48
N ALA A 48 -17.03 -2.37 -11.83
CA ALA A 48 -16.15 -3.26 -11.07
C ALA A 48 -15.84 -2.71 -9.67
N LEU A 49 -15.60 -1.40 -9.53
CA LEU A 49 -15.39 -0.74 -8.24
C LEU A 49 -16.63 -0.80 -7.35
N LEU A 50 -17.81 -0.52 -7.89
CA LEU A 50 -19.08 -0.54 -7.15
C LEU A 50 -19.49 -1.96 -6.70
N ARG A 51 -19.13 -3.00 -7.44
CA ARG A 51 -19.32 -4.40 -7.03
C ARG A 51 -18.36 -4.80 -5.91
N SER A 52 -17.11 -4.36 -5.99
CA SER A 52 -16.09 -4.62 -4.96
C SER A 52 -16.44 -3.98 -3.62
N ASP A 53 -16.97 -2.76 -3.64
CA ASP A 53 -17.37 -2.02 -2.44
C ASP A 53 -18.52 -2.69 -1.67
N ARG A 54 -19.38 -3.45 -2.36
CA ARG A 54 -20.55 -4.11 -1.77
C ARG A 54 -20.33 -5.51 -1.24
N GLY A 55 -19.15 -6.07 -1.46
CA GLY A 55 -18.89 -7.47 -1.12
C GLY A 55 -19.73 -8.47 -1.95
N GLU A 56 -20.38 -8.02 -3.05
CA GLU A 56 -21.14 -8.85 -3.97
C GLU A 56 -20.21 -9.39 -5.06
N GLY A 57 -19.32 -10.33 -4.69
CA GLY A 57 -18.39 -10.94 -5.62
C GLY A 57 -18.08 -12.35 -5.19
N GLU A 58 -18.69 -13.34 -5.82
CA GLU A 58 -18.12 -14.68 -5.90
C GLU A 58 -16.74 -14.61 -6.62
N PRO A 59 -15.84 -15.60 -6.43
CA PRO A 59 -14.40 -15.47 -6.60
C PRO A 59 -13.96 -15.39 -8.07
N HIS A 60 -14.30 -14.31 -8.75
CA HIS A 60 -13.60 -13.86 -9.96
C HIS A 60 -12.43 -12.92 -9.61
N ALA A 61 -11.97 -12.97 -8.35
CA ALA A 61 -10.72 -12.34 -7.91
C ALA A 61 -9.54 -12.75 -8.80
N GLU A 62 -9.57 -13.94 -9.41
CA GLU A 62 -8.54 -14.38 -10.36
C GLU A 62 -8.59 -13.60 -11.68
N ALA A 63 -9.75 -13.35 -12.27
CA ALA A 63 -9.84 -12.62 -13.53
C ALA A 63 -9.60 -11.11 -13.39
N VAL A 64 -10.02 -10.51 -12.27
CA VAL A 64 -9.67 -9.11 -11.92
C VAL A 64 -8.22 -9.02 -11.48
N HIS A 65 -7.68 -10.02 -10.76
CA HIS A 65 -6.25 -10.13 -10.45
C HIS A 65 -5.42 -10.32 -11.72
N GLU A 66 -5.89 -11.07 -12.70
CA GLU A 66 -5.19 -11.30 -13.97
C GLU A 66 -5.26 -10.05 -14.89
N ALA A 67 -6.40 -9.35 -14.96
CA ALA A 67 -6.53 -8.11 -15.73
C ALA A 67 -5.80 -6.92 -15.06
N VAL A 68 -5.88 -6.79 -13.74
CA VAL A 68 -5.10 -5.80 -12.95
C VAL A 68 -3.65 -6.27 -12.82
N GLY A 69 -3.40 -7.58 -12.72
CA GLY A 69 -2.05 -8.16 -12.68
C GLY A 69 -1.30 -7.98 -13.99
N SER A 70 -1.96 -8.06 -15.16
CA SER A 70 -1.32 -7.80 -16.46
C SER A 70 -1.06 -6.31 -16.72
N MET A 71 -1.82 -5.39 -16.09
CA MET A 71 -1.53 -3.95 -16.11
C MET A 71 -0.51 -3.54 -15.02
N VAL A 72 -0.34 -4.35 -13.97
CA VAL A 72 0.61 -4.12 -12.87
C VAL A 72 1.96 -4.83 -13.13
N GLN A 73 2.05 -5.72 -14.10
CA GLN A 73 3.30 -6.31 -14.61
C GLN A 73 4.08 -5.41 -15.57
N ALA A 74 3.77 -4.14 -15.70
CA ALA A 74 4.78 -3.19 -16.09
C ALA A 74 5.79 -3.14 -14.93
N GLU A 75 6.85 -3.93 -15.02
CA GLU A 75 8.08 -3.78 -14.23
C GLU A 75 8.37 -2.28 -14.17
N GLY A 76 8.21 -1.68 -13.00
CA GLY A 76 8.68 -0.31 -12.81
C GLY A 76 10.16 -0.31 -13.16
N PRO A 77 10.72 0.78 -13.71
CA PRO A 77 12.12 0.81 -14.12
C PRO A 77 12.96 0.28 -12.98
N ASP A 78 13.89 -0.64 -13.31
CA ASP A 78 14.86 -1.16 -12.35
C ASP A 78 15.54 0.03 -11.68
N ARG A 79 15.21 0.25 -10.40
CA ARG A 79 15.73 1.37 -9.63
C ARG A 79 17.01 1.01 -8.89
N LYS A 80 17.58 -0.17 -9.13
CA LYS A 80 18.85 -0.58 -8.53
C LYS A 80 19.94 0.43 -8.85
N GLY A 81 20.63 0.90 -7.81
CA GLY A 81 21.64 1.97 -7.91
C GLY A 81 21.08 3.39 -7.89
N ALA A 82 19.75 3.59 -8.04
CA ALA A 82 19.14 4.91 -7.96
C ALA A 82 19.26 5.49 -6.54
N ARG A 83 19.34 6.82 -6.44
CA ARG A 83 19.38 7.55 -5.17
C ARG A 83 18.02 8.10 -4.81
N ILE A 84 17.62 7.89 -3.57
CA ILE A 84 16.42 8.48 -2.96
C ILE A 84 16.87 9.18 -1.66
N GLY A 85 16.95 10.51 -1.70
CA GLY A 85 17.55 11.27 -0.59
C GLY A 85 18.98 10.80 -0.30
N PRO A 86 19.34 10.51 0.96
CA PRO A 86 20.66 10.03 1.35
C PRO A 86 20.88 8.52 1.09
N TYR A 87 19.90 7.82 0.52
CA TYR A 87 19.92 6.37 0.36
C TYR A 87 20.14 5.96 -1.10
N ARG A 88 20.80 4.81 -1.31
CA ARG A 88 20.99 4.16 -2.61
C ARG A 88 20.25 2.82 -2.60
N ILE A 89 19.41 2.58 -3.60
CA ILE A 89 18.66 1.33 -3.76
C ILE A 89 19.64 0.20 -4.10
N VAL A 90 19.55 -0.89 -3.34
CA VAL A 90 20.33 -2.13 -3.52
C VAL A 90 19.53 -3.17 -4.31
N GLY A 91 18.24 -3.28 -4.04
CA GLY A 91 17.35 -4.24 -4.71
C GLY A 91 15.89 -4.03 -4.30
N GLU A 92 14.99 -4.75 -4.95
CA GLU A 92 13.57 -4.77 -4.62
C GLU A 92 13.27 -5.85 -3.58
N LEU A 93 12.52 -5.49 -2.53
CA LEU A 93 12.04 -6.41 -1.50
C LEU A 93 10.62 -6.92 -1.81
N GLY A 94 9.83 -6.14 -2.53
CA GLY A 94 8.48 -6.51 -2.91
C GLY A 94 7.72 -5.38 -3.60
N HIS A 95 6.64 -5.74 -4.26
CA HIS A 95 5.72 -4.80 -4.91
C HIS A 95 4.27 -5.16 -4.63
N GLY A 96 3.38 -4.18 -4.73
CA GLY A 96 1.94 -4.37 -4.52
C GLY A 96 1.14 -3.16 -4.99
N GLY A 97 -0.17 -3.21 -4.79
CA GLY A 97 -1.10 -2.14 -5.22
C GLY A 97 -0.75 -0.76 -4.67
N MET A 98 -0.17 -0.67 -3.47
CA MET A 98 0.21 0.60 -2.83
C MET A 98 1.62 1.09 -3.17
N GLY A 99 2.40 0.36 -3.98
CA GLY A 99 3.75 0.75 -4.36
C GLY A 99 4.78 -0.37 -4.29
N SER A 100 6.04 0.01 -4.43
CA SER A 100 7.18 -0.92 -4.36
C SER A 100 8.01 -0.65 -3.12
N VAL A 101 8.55 -1.71 -2.53
CA VAL A 101 9.45 -1.66 -1.37
C VAL A 101 10.83 -2.09 -1.81
N TYR A 102 11.83 -1.28 -1.49
CA TYR A 102 13.22 -1.50 -1.87
C TYR A 102 14.11 -1.63 -0.64
N LEU A 103 15.07 -2.54 -0.71
CA LEU A 103 16.24 -2.51 0.16
C LEU A 103 17.15 -1.38 -0.30
N ALA A 104 17.58 -0.54 0.61
CA ALA A 104 18.51 0.54 0.32
C ALA A 104 19.58 0.65 1.40
N GLU A 105 20.70 1.24 1.03
CA GLU A 105 21.82 1.54 1.92
C GLU A 105 22.00 3.05 2.03
N ARG A 106 22.36 3.52 3.21
CA ARG A 106 22.75 4.91 3.39
C ARG A 106 24.04 5.21 2.62
N ALA A 107 24.03 6.26 1.82
CA ALA A 107 25.10 6.56 0.87
C ALA A 107 25.60 8.02 0.95
N ASP A 108 25.32 8.71 2.06
CA ASP A 108 25.81 10.08 2.33
C ASP A 108 27.14 10.10 3.14
N GLY A 109 27.65 8.93 3.52
CA GLY A 109 28.90 8.78 4.27
C GLY A 109 28.80 9.09 5.77
N ALA A 110 27.59 9.34 6.30
CA ALA A 110 27.43 9.65 7.72
C ALA A 110 27.65 8.42 8.61
N TYR A 111 27.05 7.28 8.23
CA TYR A 111 27.23 5.97 8.85
C TYR A 111 26.63 4.89 7.95
N GLU A 112 27.03 3.63 8.17
CA GLU A 112 26.46 2.50 7.43
C GLU A 112 25.11 2.10 8.02
N ALA A 113 24.07 2.00 7.19
CA ALA A 113 22.76 1.51 7.56
C ALA A 113 22.03 0.93 6.36
N GLN A 114 21.34 -0.18 6.58
CA GLN A 114 20.36 -0.72 5.64
C GLN A 114 18.97 -0.32 6.07
N VAL A 115 18.14 0.05 5.10
CA VAL A 115 16.77 0.52 5.32
C VAL A 115 15.83 -0.06 4.26
N ALA A 116 14.56 -0.19 4.60
CA ALA A 116 13.51 -0.44 3.63
C ALA A 116 12.89 0.88 3.18
N ILE A 117 12.80 1.11 1.86
CA ILE A 117 12.17 2.30 1.29
C ILE A 117 10.91 1.88 0.56
N LYS A 118 9.75 2.33 1.04
CA LYS A 118 8.48 2.16 0.38
C LYS A 118 8.18 3.38 -0.48
N LEU A 119 8.22 3.22 -1.80
CA LEU A 119 7.74 4.22 -2.76
C LEU A 119 6.23 4.05 -2.92
N ILE A 120 5.50 5.11 -2.65
CA ILE A 120 4.04 5.10 -2.75
C ILE A 120 3.68 5.41 -4.20
N ARG A 121 3.00 4.47 -4.88
CA ARG A 121 2.43 4.72 -6.21
C ARG A 121 1.23 5.66 -6.05
N GLY A 122 1.33 6.79 -6.69
CA GLY A 122 0.22 7.71 -6.91
C GLY A 122 0.54 8.42 -8.21
N GLY A 123 -0.47 8.66 -9.05
CA GLY A 123 -0.33 9.68 -10.11
C GLY A 123 0.22 10.95 -9.47
N VAL A 124 0.63 11.94 -10.26
CA VAL A 124 1.25 13.17 -9.77
C VAL A 124 0.53 13.64 -8.52
N ALA A 125 1.14 13.38 -7.34
CA ALA A 125 0.49 13.61 -6.05
C ALA A 125 0.13 15.09 -5.98
N SER A 126 -1.14 15.42 -5.80
CA SER A 126 -1.56 16.81 -5.61
C SER A 126 -0.79 17.40 -4.43
N ARG A 127 -0.57 18.72 -4.42
CA ARG A 127 0.09 19.41 -3.29
C ARG A 127 -0.57 19.06 -1.95
N GLU A 128 -1.86 18.81 -1.96
CA GLU A 128 -2.65 18.44 -0.78
C GLU A 128 -2.36 17.00 -0.33
N GLN A 129 -2.23 16.04 -1.25
CA GLN A 129 -1.82 14.66 -0.95
C GLN A 129 -0.42 14.60 -0.36
N VAL A 130 0.53 15.35 -0.93
CA VAL A 130 1.89 15.48 -0.38
C VAL A 130 1.84 16.08 1.04
N ARG A 131 1.03 17.11 1.27
CA ARG A 131 0.87 17.73 2.60
C ARG A 131 0.28 16.75 3.61
N ARG A 132 -0.77 16.00 3.24
CA ARG A 132 -1.37 14.94 4.10
C ARG A 132 -0.35 13.85 4.42
N PHE A 133 0.45 13.45 3.44
CA PHE A 133 1.53 12.49 3.63
C PHE A 133 2.59 13.01 4.62
N LEU A 134 3.03 14.26 4.49
CA LEU A 134 4.00 14.87 5.40
C LEU A 134 3.47 14.99 6.84
N THR A 135 2.16 15.26 7.00
CA THR A 135 1.51 15.27 8.32
C THR A 135 1.43 13.86 8.90
N ALA A 136 1.02 12.86 8.10
CA ALA A 136 0.98 11.46 8.53
C ALA A 136 2.38 10.95 8.93
N ARG A 137 3.43 11.35 8.21
CA ARG A 137 4.83 11.04 8.53
C ARG A 137 5.19 11.43 9.97
N GLN A 138 4.79 12.62 10.41
CA GLN A 138 5.09 13.09 11.76
C GLN A 138 4.46 12.20 12.84
N ILE A 139 3.24 11.72 12.59
CA ILE A 139 2.52 10.82 13.50
C ILE A 139 3.17 9.42 13.49
N LEU A 140 3.48 8.90 12.30
CA LEU A 140 4.11 7.58 12.15
C LEU A 140 5.52 7.54 12.77
N ALA A 141 6.30 8.62 12.64
CA ALA A 141 7.61 8.73 13.26
C ALA A 141 7.55 8.74 14.80
N GLY A 142 6.40 9.07 15.38
CA GLY A 142 6.18 9.00 16.83
C GLY A 142 5.76 7.61 17.34
N LEU A 143 5.50 6.64 16.46
CA LEU A 143 5.17 5.27 16.88
C LEU A 143 6.46 4.54 17.29
N ASP A 144 6.56 4.21 18.57
CA ASP A 144 7.62 3.38 19.14
C ASP A 144 7.00 2.18 19.86
N HIS A 145 7.02 1.01 19.20
CA HIS A 145 6.45 -0.22 19.72
C HIS A 145 7.27 -1.42 19.23
N PRO A 146 7.56 -2.43 20.08
CA PRO A 146 8.43 -3.55 19.73
C PRO A 146 7.88 -4.39 18.54
N ASN A 147 6.57 -4.38 18.32
CA ASN A 147 5.91 -5.12 17.24
C ASN A 147 5.46 -4.25 16.06
N ILE A 148 5.97 -3.03 15.91
CA ILE A 148 5.77 -2.16 14.74
C ILE A 148 7.13 -1.86 14.11
N ALA A 149 7.23 -1.95 12.79
CA ALA A 149 8.41 -1.50 12.06
C ALA A 149 8.57 0.02 12.21
N ARG A 150 9.72 0.45 12.69
CA ARG A 150 9.95 1.85 13.00
C ARG A 150 10.13 2.66 11.73
N MET A 151 9.44 3.77 11.64
CA MET A 151 9.69 4.76 10.61
C MET A 151 10.92 5.59 10.96
N LEU A 152 11.92 5.62 10.06
CA LEU A 152 13.19 6.29 10.25
C LEU A 152 13.22 7.67 9.59
N ASP A 153 12.62 7.76 8.38
CA ASP A 153 12.63 8.98 7.57
C ASP A 153 11.50 8.91 6.51
N GLY A 154 11.38 9.94 5.70
CA GLY A 154 10.49 9.98 4.56
C GLY A 154 10.58 11.32 3.84
N GLY A 155 10.14 11.33 2.60
CA GLY A 155 10.22 12.51 1.76
C GLY A 155 9.50 12.36 0.44
N THR A 156 9.93 13.17 -0.51
CA THR A 156 9.43 13.14 -1.88
C THR A 156 10.63 13.03 -2.81
N THR A 157 10.56 12.12 -3.77
CA THR A 157 11.59 11.97 -4.82
C THR A 157 11.60 13.19 -5.76
N PRO A 158 12.65 13.41 -6.56
CA PRO A 158 12.68 14.52 -7.52
C PRO A 158 11.56 14.47 -8.56
N ASP A 159 11.05 13.28 -8.88
CA ASP A 159 9.90 13.03 -9.76
C ASP A 159 8.54 13.14 -9.03
N GLY A 160 8.53 13.60 -7.77
CA GLY A 160 7.31 13.92 -7.01
C GLY A 160 6.66 12.74 -6.29
N LEU A 161 7.28 11.54 -6.26
CA LEU A 161 6.73 10.38 -5.59
C LEU A 161 7.02 10.43 -4.08
N PRO A 162 6.02 10.29 -3.21
CA PRO A 162 6.22 10.14 -1.78
C PRO A 162 6.94 8.83 -1.44
N TYR A 163 7.84 8.87 -0.46
CA TYR A 163 8.49 7.67 0.07
C TYR A 163 8.59 7.68 1.59
N VAL A 164 8.59 6.48 2.16
CA VAL A 164 8.80 6.22 3.58
C VAL A 164 10.04 5.36 3.74
N VAL A 165 10.88 5.70 4.69
CA VAL A 165 12.06 4.93 5.10
C VAL A 165 11.77 4.27 6.44
N MET A 166 11.99 2.97 6.54
CA MET A 166 11.70 2.18 7.75
C MET A 166 12.79 1.15 8.00
N ASP A 167 12.76 0.55 9.19
CA ASP A 167 13.62 -0.59 9.52
C ASP A 167 13.46 -1.71 8.49
N VAL A 168 14.58 -2.34 8.13
CA VAL A 168 14.55 -3.63 7.42
C VAL A 168 14.20 -4.70 8.43
N ILE A 169 13.12 -5.41 8.17
CA ILE A 169 12.71 -6.55 8.98
C ILE A 169 13.15 -7.82 8.27
N ASP A 170 14.15 -8.50 8.84
CA ASP A 170 14.53 -9.84 8.42
C ASP A 170 13.55 -10.85 9.04
N GLY A 171 12.56 -11.23 8.23
CA GLY A 171 11.46 -12.07 8.68
C GLY A 171 10.59 -12.53 7.51
N GLU A 172 9.69 -13.44 7.81
CA GLU A 172 8.74 -13.96 6.84
C GLU A 172 7.29 -13.65 7.25
N PRO A 173 6.32 -13.65 6.31
CA PRO A 173 4.92 -13.46 6.61
C PRO A 173 4.42 -14.41 7.71
N ILE A 174 3.59 -13.88 8.62
CA ILE A 174 3.15 -14.60 9.83
C ILE A 174 2.48 -15.94 9.54
N ASP A 175 1.72 -16.05 8.46
CA ASP A 175 1.09 -17.31 8.02
C ASP A 175 2.15 -18.35 7.65
N ARG A 176 3.15 -17.96 6.86
CA ARG A 176 4.26 -18.84 6.45
C ARG A 176 5.12 -19.27 7.65
N TYR A 177 5.43 -18.34 8.54
CA TYR A 177 6.13 -18.65 9.79
C TYR A 177 5.38 -19.69 10.61
N CYS A 178 4.08 -19.48 10.83
CA CYS A 178 3.24 -20.40 11.58
C CYS A 178 3.19 -21.81 10.96
N ASP A 179 3.18 -21.91 9.64
CA ASP A 179 3.14 -23.18 8.92
C ASP A 179 4.51 -23.89 8.92
N ARG A 180 5.59 -23.13 8.69
CA ARG A 180 6.96 -23.66 8.73
C ARG A 180 7.33 -24.21 10.11
N GLU A 181 7.02 -23.46 11.17
CA GLU A 181 7.26 -23.87 12.55
C GLU A 181 6.21 -24.86 13.08
N ARG A 182 5.15 -25.17 12.28
CA ARG A 182 4.05 -26.06 12.66
C ARG A 182 3.40 -25.67 13.97
N LEU A 183 3.20 -24.37 14.18
CA LEU A 183 2.63 -23.86 15.41
C LEU A 183 1.22 -24.40 15.64
N SER A 184 0.96 -24.81 16.88
CA SER A 184 -0.37 -25.15 17.37
C SER A 184 -1.30 -23.92 17.32
N ILE A 185 -2.60 -24.15 17.44
CA ILE A 185 -3.60 -23.07 17.48
C ILE A 185 -3.31 -22.11 18.64
N GLU A 186 -2.93 -22.63 19.80
CA GLU A 186 -2.61 -21.83 20.98
C GLU A 186 -1.40 -20.92 20.75
N GLU A 187 -0.32 -21.44 20.15
CA GLU A 187 0.87 -20.67 19.80
C GLU A 187 0.57 -19.61 18.74
N ARG A 188 -0.24 -19.92 17.72
CA ARG A 188 -0.70 -18.95 16.72
C ARG A 188 -1.50 -17.81 17.36
N ILE A 189 -2.40 -18.12 18.30
CA ILE A 189 -3.17 -17.13 19.06
C ILE A 189 -2.23 -16.26 19.89
N HIS A 190 -1.24 -16.85 20.55
CA HIS A 190 -0.28 -16.10 21.35
C HIS A 190 0.52 -15.12 20.49
N LEU A 191 1.01 -15.58 19.33
CA LEU A 191 1.72 -14.73 18.37
C LEU A 191 0.82 -13.58 17.86
N PHE A 192 -0.43 -13.89 17.52
CA PHE A 192 -1.39 -12.91 17.02
C PHE A 192 -1.79 -11.86 18.08
N ARG A 193 -1.79 -12.21 19.36
CA ARG A 193 -2.02 -11.24 20.45
C ARG A 193 -1.02 -10.09 20.40
N SER A 194 0.25 -10.37 20.15
CA SER A 194 1.27 -9.32 20.00
C SER A 194 0.99 -8.38 18.82
N VAL A 195 0.40 -8.92 17.74
CA VAL A 195 -0.09 -8.09 16.60
C VAL A 195 -1.28 -7.23 17.03
N CYS A 196 -2.23 -7.78 17.79
CA CYS A 196 -3.37 -7.02 18.32
C CYS A 196 -2.90 -5.88 19.24
N ASP A 197 -1.90 -6.12 20.08
CA ASP A 197 -1.33 -5.09 20.97
C ASP A 197 -0.67 -3.97 20.16
N ALA A 198 0.04 -4.30 19.10
CA ALA A 198 0.62 -3.33 18.16
C ALA A 198 -0.45 -2.48 17.48
N VAL A 199 -1.52 -3.12 16.98
CA VAL A 199 -2.66 -2.42 16.34
C VAL A 199 -3.38 -1.52 17.35
N ALA A 200 -3.63 -2.02 18.57
CA ALA A 200 -4.25 -1.23 19.63
C ALA A 200 -3.38 -0.01 20.03
N TYR A 201 -2.05 -0.19 20.06
CA TYR A 201 -1.13 0.92 20.26
C TYR A 201 -1.22 1.96 19.14
N ALA A 202 -1.21 1.53 17.88
CA ALA A 202 -1.36 2.44 16.74
C ALA A 202 -2.69 3.21 16.80
N HIS A 203 -3.81 2.53 17.11
CA HIS A 203 -5.14 3.15 17.25
C HIS A 203 -5.18 4.19 18.37
N ARG A 204 -4.55 3.94 19.52
CA ARG A 204 -4.43 4.94 20.60
C ARG A 204 -3.68 6.20 20.17
N ASN A 205 -2.77 6.06 19.19
CA ASN A 205 -2.04 7.18 18.57
C ASN A 205 -2.74 7.70 17.30
N LEU A 206 -4.04 7.38 17.11
CA LEU A 206 -4.87 7.84 16.00
C LEU A 206 -4.38 7.36 14.61
N VAL A 207 -3.62 6.27 14.57
CA VAL A 207 -3.15 5.63 13.34
C VAL A 207 -3.95 4.39 13.06
N VAL A 208 -4.60 4.35 11.88
CA VAL A 208 -5.32 3.17 11.36
C VAL A 208 -4.51 2.58 10.21
N HIS A 209 -4.23 1.28 10.27
CA HIS A 209 -3.36 0.60 9.31
C HIS A 209 -3.98 0.48 7.90
N ARG A 210 -5.28 0.24 7.78
CA ARG A 210 -6.09 0.14 6.55
C ARG A 210 -5.76 -1.00 5.57
N ASP A 211 -4.65 -1.73 5.77
CA ASP A 211 -4.25 -2.87 4.93
C ASP A 211 -3.66 -3.99 5.82
N LEU A 212 -4.41 -4.38 6.85
CA LEU A 212 -3.97 -5.44 7.76
C LEU A 212 -4.20 -6.81 7.09
N LYS A 213 -3.10 -7.49 6.78
CA LYS A 213 -3.09 -8.83 6.15
C LYS A 213 -1.80 -9.57 6.54
N PRO A 214 -1.75 -10.91 6.42
CA PRO A 214 -0.57 -11.70 6.81
C PRO A 214 0.74 -11.21 6.19
N ALA A 215 0.72 -10.80 4.91
CA ALA A 215 1.90 -10.28 4.21
C ALA A 215 2.47 -8.98 4.80
N ASN A 216 1.69 -8.24 5.59
CA ASN A 216 2.11 -7.00 6.25
C ASN A 216 2.49 -7.23 7.73
N VAL A 217 2.57 -8.49 8.18
CA VAL A 217 3.08 -8.89 9.49
C VAL A 217 4.22 -9.87 9.28
N LEU A 218 5.46 -9.40 9.44
CA LEU A 218 6.63 -10.25 9.35
C LEU A 218 7.00 -10.79 10.73
N VAL A 219 7.41 -12.05 10.79
CA VAL A 219 7.93 -12.66 12.02
C VAL A 219 9.42 -12.91 11.84
N THR A 220 10.21 -12.34 12.74
CA THR A 220 11.67 -12.54 12.76
C THR A 220 12.06 -13.96 13.14
N ALA A 221 13.32 -14.32 12.94
CA ALA A 221 13.85 -15.63 13.33
C ALA A 221 13.68 -15.91 14.85
N ASP A 222 13.67 -14.86 15.68
CA ASP A 222 13.45 -14.94 17.13
C ASP A 222 11.96 -15.06 17.51
N GLY A 223 11.05 -15.18 16.52
CA GLY A 223 9.62 -15.33 16.76
C GLY A 223 8.90 -14.02 17.12
N VAL A 224 9.49 -12.87 16.85
CA VAL A 224 8.88 -11.56 17.15
C VAL A 224 8.11 -11.03 15.94
N PRO A 225 6.77 -10.85 16.03
CA PRO A 225 6.00 -10.27 14.94
C PRO A 225 6.24 -8.78 14.83
N LYS A 226 6.34 -8.28 13.59
CA LYS A 226 6.53 -6.88 13.22
C LYS A 226 5.46 -6.47 12.22
N LEU A 227 4.62 -5.53 12.59
CA LEU A 227 3.64 -4.89 11.71
C LEU A 227 4.36 -3.85 10.84
N LEU A 228 4.12 -3.90 9.49
CA LEU A 228 4.78 -3.04 8.49
C LEU A 228 3.93 -1.83 8.12
#